data_3ce78e647f9d45efcc28e3a708fa2d09
#
_entry.id   3ce78e647f9d45efcc28e3a708fa2d09
#
_cell.length_a   1.000
_cell.length_b   1.000
_cell.length_c   1.000
_cell.angle_alpha   90.00
_cell.angle_beta   90.00
_cell.angle_gamma   90.00
#
_symmetry.space_group_name_H-M   'P 1'
#
loop_
_entity.id
_entity.type
_entity.pdbx_description
1 polymer ?
#
loop_
_entity_poly.entity_id
_entity_poly.type
_entity_poly.pdbx_seq_one_letter_code
_entity_poly.pdbx_strand_id
1 'polypeptide(L)'
;MFCRILVVRGGAVGDFIVTLPVWAALRRAFPNTELGGLVSADRGELGNYAGVFEHYRCLDDLEWASFFVPAGELDERAVEWLSGFDAIISYLHDPDGVWEDNVKRVWCGDWISGPGRPPDNENQSISKILLEPLKALGIAGANPEPCLILPNQADSLYALGAHPGSGSQAKNWPETCWEQFLQHSLVMERGGILLIAGEAEQDRLCWIESMVGDQGEIHFGKSLLETAHALRQCRLFVGHDSGITHLAAALGVRCVVLWGETNRDVWQPPQDHVMVLEGGKGLKEISVDAVLAAVAAAGTR
;
A
#
# COMPACT_ATOMS: atom_id res chain seq x y z
N MET A 1 12.04 22.66 -17.36
CA MET A 1 11.85 22.64 -15.87
C MET A 1 10.37 22.45 -15.66
N PHE A 2 9.94 21.43 -14.96
CA PHE A 2 8.53 21.14 -14.73
C PHE A 2 7.98 22.02 -13.58
N CYS A 3 6.81 22.61 -13.77
CA CYS A 3 6.06 23.27 -12.71
C CYS A 3 5.19 22.25 -11.96
N ARG A 4 4.56 21.32 -12.71
CA ARG A 4 3.65 20.31 -12.13
C ARG A 4 3.82 18.95 -12.81
N ILE A 5 3.92 17.89 -12.02
CA ILE A 5 4.01 16.50 -12.51
C ILE A 5 2.87 15.69 -11.89
N LEU A 6 2.15 14.96 -12.74
CA LEU A 6 1.10 14.02 -12.33
C LEU A 6 1.61 12.59 -12.34
N VAL A 7 1.33 11.84 -11.27
CA VAL A 7 1.48 10.38 -11.25
C VAL A 7 0.09 9.75 -11.19
N VAL A 8 -0.18 8.85 -12.10
CA VAL A 8 -1.45 8.12 -12.20
C VAL A 8 -1.24 6.70 -11.71
N ARG A 9 -1.99 6.29 -10.70
CA ARG A 9 -1.87 4.93 -10.13
C ARG A 9 -3.24 4.39 -9.72
N GLY A 10 -3.71 3.37 -10.40
CA GLY A 10 -4.86 2.55 -10.00
C GLY A 10 -4.44 1.37 -9.12
N GLY A 11 -5.38 0.51 -8.84
CA GLY A 11 -5.15 -0.74 -8.11
C GLY A 11 -5.44 -0.67 -6.61
N ALA A 12 -4.98 -1.68 -5.86
CA ALA A 12 -5.24 -1.82 -4.43
C ALA A 12 -4.34 -0.91 -3.57
N VAL A 13 -4.56 -0.93 -2.24
CA VAL A 13 -3.73 -0.19 -1.27
C VAL A 13 -2.24 -0.51 -1.42
N GLY A 14 -1.90 -1.80 -1.59
CA GLY A 14 -0.52 -2.22 -1.80
C GLY A 14 0.13 -1.56 -3.03
N ASP A 15 -0.62 -1.43 -4.13
CA ASP A 15 -0.15 -0.79 -5.37
C ASP A 15 0.22 0.68 -5.15
N PHE A 16 -0.58 1.40 -4.37
CA PHE A 16 -0.28 2.78 -3.99
C PHE A 16 1.00 2.85 -3.14
N ILE A 17 1.10 2.01 -2.11
CA ILE A 17 2.24 2.03 -1.18
C ILE A 17 3.56 1.71 -1.90
N VAL A 18 3.61 0.69 -2.77
CA VAL A 18 4.83 0.36 -3.51
C VAL A 18 5.21 1.41 -4.55
N THR A 19 4.30 2.35 -4.87
CA THR A 19 4.55 3.47 -5.77
C THR A 19 5.08 4.72 -5.03
N LEU A 20 5.01 4.80 -3.70
CA LEU A 20 5.52 5.94 -2.92
C LEU A 20 6.96 6.35 -3.27
N PRO A 21 7.90 5.42 -3.55
CA PRO A 21 9.25 5.76 -4.00
C PRO A 21 9.30 6.61 -5.27
N VAL A 22 8.30 6.51 -6.14
CA VAL A 22 8.20 7.32 -7.37
C VAL A 22 8.02 8.80 -7.02
N TRP A 23 7.02 9.12 -6.17
CA TRP A 23 6.81 10.50 -5.71
C TRP A 23 8.02 11.03 -4.92
N ALA A 24 8.62 10.18 -4.06
CA ALA A 24 9.81 10.56 -3.32
C ALA A 24 11.00 10.88 -4.23
N ALA A 25 11.21 10.10 -5.29
CA ALA A 25 12.24 10.34 -6.29
C ALA A 25 12.00 11.63 -7.09
N LEU A 26 10.75 11.88 -7.50
CA LEU A 26 10.35 13.11 -8.18
C LEU A 26 10.56 14.33 -7.29
N ARG A 27 10.13 14.28 -6.03
CA ARG A 27 10.30 15.36 -5.06
C ARG A 27 11.77 15.70 -4.85
N ARG A 28 12.63 14.67 -4.77
CA ARG A 28 14.08 14.86 -4.60
C ARG A 28 14.73 15.46 -5.84
N ALA A 29 14.35 15.02 -7.03
CA ALA A 29 14.91 15.49 -8.30
C ALA A 29 14.40 16.89 -8.68
N PHE A 30 13.16 17.19 -8.35
CA PHE A 30 12.45 18.43 -8.71
C PHE A 30 11.81 19.08 -7.47
N PRO A 31 12.61 19.66 -6.54
CA PRO A 31 12.12 20.11 -5.23
C PRO A 31 11.13 21.29 -5.29
N ASN A 32 11.08 22.02 -6.42
CA ASN A 32 10.19 23.16 -6.63
C ASN A 32 8.97 22.82 -7.52
N THR A 33 8.78 21.54 -7.85
CA THR A 33 7.69 21.06 -8.69
C THR A 33 6.55 20.59 -7.81
N GLU A 34 5.33 21.03 -8.11
CA GLU A 34 4.14 20.48 -7.48
C GLU A 34 3.84 19.09 -8.03
N LEU A 35 3.58 18.15 -7.13
CA LEU A 35 3.25 16.77 -7.49
C LEU A 35 1.74 16.57 -7.37
N GLY A 36 1.18 15.85 -8.33
CA GLY A 36 -0.21 15.42 -8.32
C GLY A 36 -0.35 13.89 -8.23
N GLY A 37 -1.50 13.45 -7.73
CA GLY A 37 -1.92 12.06 -7.74
C GLY A 37 -3.28 11.91 -8.41
N LEU A 38 -3.39 11.02 -9.41
CA LEU A 38 -4.67 10.49 -9.88
C LEU A 38 -4.76 9.05 -9.38
N VAL A 39 -5.48 8.88 -8.27
CA VAL A 39 -5.52 7.65 -7.46
C VAL A 39 -6.92 7.46 -6.90
N SER A 40 -7.23 6.32 -6.30
CA SER A 40 -8.52 6.16 -5.59
C SER A 40 -8.64 7.10 -4.39
N ALA A 41 -9.85 7.47 -4.00
CA ALA A 41 -10.14 8.54 -3.04
C ALA A 41 -9.39 8.40 -1.70
N ASP A 42 -9.42 7.21 -1.10
CA ASP A 42 -8.77 6.91 0.19
C ASP A 42 -7.24 6.99 0.14
N ARG A 43 -6.62 6.61 -1.01
CA ARG A 43 -5.17 6.75 -1.24
C ARG A 43 -4.81 8.21 -1.47
N GLY A 44 -5.71 8.95 -2.14
CA GLY A 44 -5.59 10.39 -2.36
C GLY A 44 -5.60 11.17 -1.05
N GLU A 45 -6.55 10.87 -0.17
CA GLU A 45 -6.64 11.46 1.17
C GLU A 45 -5.37 11.19 1.99
N LEU A 46 -4.95 9.93 2.05
CA LEU A 46 -3.75 9.52 2.79
C LEU A 46 -2.48 10.19 2.23
N GLY A 47 -2.30 10.17 0.91
CA GLY A 47 -1.11 10.72 0.25
C GLY A 47 -1.02 12.24 0.41
N ASN A 48 -2.13 12.96 0.26
CA ASN A 48 -2.18 14.40 0.45
C ASN A 48 -1.91 14.78 1.92
N TYR A 49 -2.56 14.08 2.87
CA TYR A 49 -2.33 14.29 4.31
C TYR A 49 -0.86 14.03 4.71
N ALA A 50 -0.23 13.03 4.13
CA ALA A 50 1.17 12.70 4.36
C ALA A 50 2.16 13.59 3.58
N GLY A 51 1.69 14.54 2.76
CA GLY A 51 2.54 15.41 1.94
C GLY A 51 3.27 14.70 0.81
N VAL A 52 2.75 13.56 0.34
CA VAL A 52 3.29 12.84 -0.82
C VAL A 52 3.12 13.68 -2.08
N PHE A 53 1.96 14.32 -2.22
CA PHE A 53 1.61 15.25 -3.30
C PHE A 53 0.70 16.37 -2.79
N GLU A 54 0.71 17.50 -3.49
CA GLU A 54 -0.09 18.69 -3.15
C GLU A 54 -1.53 18.59 -3.62
N HIS A 55 -1.78 17.90 -4.73
CA HIS A 55 -3.08 17.82 -5.38
C HIS A 55 -3.43 16.38 -5.71
N TYR A 56 -4.70 16.02 -5.60
CA TYR A 56 -5.18 14.74 -6.11
C TYR A 56 -6.61 14.83 -6.65
N ARG A 57 -6.95 13.89 -7.53
CA ARG A 57 -8.31 13.54 -7.90
C ARG A 57 -8.53 12.05 -7.78
N CYS A 58 -9.79 11.70 -7.56
CA CYS A 58 -10.18 10.31 -7.48
C CYS A 58 -10.31 9.71 -8.90
N LEU A 59 -9.51 8.69 -9.17
CA LEU A 59 -9.54 7.98 -10.47
C LEU A 59 -10.89 7.28 -10.71
N ASP A 60 -11.61 6.96 -9.64
CA ASP A 60 -12.89 6.24 -9.72
C ASP A 60 -14.08 7.19 -9.96
N ASP A 61 -13.86 8.52 -10.04
CA ASP A 61 -14.90 9.48 -10.34
C ASP A 61 -15.38 9.39 -11.81
N LEU A 62 -16.66 9.65 -12.01
CA LEU A 62 -17.31 9.51 -13.33
C LEU A 62 -16.66 10.36 -14.44
N GLU A 63 -16.01 11.47 -14.08
CA GLU A 63 -15.32 12.34 -15.05
C GLU A 63 -14.19 11.62 -15.80
N TRP A 64 -13.63 10.53 -15.23
CA TRP A 64 -12.58 9.73 -15.87
C TRP A 64 -13.12 8.59 -16.71
N ALA A 65 -14.40 8.20 -16.57
CA ALA A 65 -14.96 7.03 -17.23
C ALA A 65 -14.82 7.09 -18.78
N SER A 66 -14.98 8.28 -19.37
CA SER A 66 -14.84 8.47 -20.80
C SER A 66 -13.42 8.27 -21.32
N PHE A 67 -12.40 8.41 -20.47
CA PHE A 67 -11.00 8.17 -20.84
C PHE A 67 -10.68 6.70 -21.07
N PHE A 68 -11.53 5.79 -20.58
CA PHE A 68 -11.41 4.34 -20.77
C PHE A 68 -12.30 3.80 -21.91
N VAL A 69 -12.91 4.69 -22.69
CA VAL A 69 -13.73 4.33 -23.87
C VAL A 69 -13.04 4.82 -25.14
N PRO A 70 -12.79 3.94 -26.13
CA PRO A 70 -12.16 4.34 -27.38
C PRO A 70 -12.89 5.52 -28.05
N ALA A 71 -12.17 6.59 -28.35
CA ALA A 71 -12.68 7.83 -28.93
C ALA A 71 -13.88 8.45 -28.20
N GLY A 72 -14.01 8.22 -26.88
CA GLY A 72 -15.05 8.78 -26.04
C GLY A 72 -15.06 10.32 -26.05
N GLU A 73 -16.20 10.92 -25.75
CA GLU A 73 -16.30 12.36 -25.46
C GLU A 73 -15.78 12.61 -24.05
N LEU A 74 -14.66 13.35 -23.96
CA LEU A 74 -13.94 13.50 -22.69
C LEU A 74 -14.57 14.60 -21.83
N ASP A 75 -14.68 14.35 -20.52
CA ASP A 75 -15.22 15.34 -19.56
C ASP A 75 -14.31 16.58 -19.51
N GLU A 76 -14.90 17.77 -19.68
CA GLU A 76 -14.17 19.04 -19.74
C GLU A 76 -13.40 19.34 -18.43
N ARG A 77 -13.92 18.94 -17.27
CA ARG A 77 -13.27 19.17 -15.96
C ARG A 77 -12.01 18.31 -15.81
N ALA A 78 -12.05 17.06 -16.31
CA ALA A 78 -10.90 16.19 -16.33
C ALA A 78 -9.84 16.72 -17.31
N VAL A 79 -10.25 17.18 -18.50
CA VAL A 79 -9.37 17.80 -19.49
C VAL A 79 -8.71 19.07 -18.93
N GLU A 80 -9.49 19.97 -18.31
CA GLU A 80 -8.97 21.17 -17.69
C GLU A 80 -7.94 20.86 -16.61
N TRP A 81 -8.21 19.87 -15.76
CA TRP A 81 -7.28 19.49 -14.70
C TRP A 81 -5.97 18.90 -15.26
N LEU A 82 -6.04 18.02 -16.27
CA LEU A 82 -4.87 17.47 -16.95
C LEU A 82 -4.02 18.57 -17.60
N SER A 83 -4.65 19.61 -18.16
CA SER A 83 -3.94 20.72 -18.81
C SER A 83 -3.02 21.50 -17.87
N GLY A 84 -3.23 21.37 -16.56
CA GLY A 84 -2.39 22.00 -15.54
C GLY A 84 -1.06 21.29 -15.28
N PHE A 85 -0.76 20.14 -15.91
CA PHE A 85 0.47 19.39 -15.70
C PHE A 85 1.40 19.46 -16.91
N ASP A 86 2.72 19.53 -16.65
CA ASP A 86 3.75 19.54 -17.69
C ASP A 86 4.18 18.12 -18.08
N ALA A 87 4.08 17.19 -17.13
CA ALA A 87 4.39 15.77 -17.34
C ALA A 87 3.38 14.86 -16.64
N ILE A 88 3.08 13.74 -17.27
CA ILE A 88 2.24 12.66 -16.71
C ILE A 88 3.03 11.35 -16.73
N ILE A 89 3.09 10.70 -15.56
CA ILE A 89 3.67 9.38 -15.41
C ILE A 89 2.54 8.42 -15.07
N SER A 90 2.18 7.54 -16.00
CA SER A 90 1.06 6.62 -15.84
C SER A 90 1.51 5.21 -15.54
N TYR A 91 1.01 4.67 -14.43
CA TYR A 91 1.15 3.27 -14.02
C TYR A 91 -0.20 2.53 -14.10
N LEU A 92 -1.11 2.99 -14.93
CA LEU A 92 -2.33 2.24 -15.20
C LEU A 92 -2.03 1.03 -16.08
N HIS A 93 -2.79 -0.04 -15.84
CA HIS A 93 -2.80 -1.17 -16.76
C HIS A 93 -3.67 -0.82 -17.97
N ASP A 94 -3.04 -0.46 -19.07
CA ASP A 94 -3.66 0.03 -20.31
C ASP A 94 -3.12 -0.79 -21.50
N PRO A 95 -3.50 -2.08 -21.59
CA PRO A 95 -2.92 -3.00 -22.61
C PRO A 95 -3.36 -2.67 -24.03
N ASP A 96 -4.48 -1.98 -24.21
CA ASP A 96 -5.05 -1.55 -25.49
C ASP A 96 -4.73 -0.08 -25.81
N GLY A 97 -4.07 0.65 -24.92
CA GLY A 97 -3.63 2.02 -25.12
C GLY A 97 -4.75 3.06 -25.10
N VAL A 98 -5.98 2.69 -24.74
CA VAL A 98 -7.15 3.57 -24.78
C VAL A 98 -7.01 4.77 -23.85
N TRP A 99 -6.50 4.55 -22.64
CA TRP A 99 -6.22 5.62 -21.67
C TRP A 99 -5.17 6.59 -22.22
N GLU A 100 -4.03 6.07 -22.66
CA GLU A 100 -2.93 6.89 -23.21
C GLU A 100 -3.38 7.69 -24.42
N ASP A 101 -4.08 7.06 -25.38
CA ASP A 101 -4.57 7.71 -26.60
C ASP A 101 -5.55 8.84 -26.27
N ASN A 102 -6.50 8.62 -25.35
CA ASN A 102 -7.47 9.64 -24.96
C ASN A 102 -6.82 10.82 -24.23
N VAL A 103 -5.85 10.58 -23.34
CA VAL A 103 -5.09 11.67 -22.72
C VAL A 103 -4.33 12.47 -23.77
N LYS A 104 -3.62 11.82 -24.70
CA LYS A 104 -2.84 12.49 -25.76
C LYS A 104 -3.69 13.27 -26.77
N ARG A 105 -4.99 12.98 -26.88
CA ARG A 105 -5.91 13.77 -27.72
C ARG A 105 -6.13 15.19 -27.18
N VAL A 106 -6.00 15.39 -25.87
CA VAL A 106 -6.37 16.63 -25.18
C VAL A 106 -5.22 17.28 -24.42
N TRP A 107 -4.10 16.56 -24.32
CA TRP A 107 -2.93 17.01 -23.58
C TRP A 107 -1.63 16.68 -24.34
N CYS A 108 -0.64 17.57 -24.32
CA CYS A 108 0.56 17.49 -25.15
C CYS A 108 1.89 17.64 -24.37
N GLY A 109 1.89 17.41 -23.06
CA GLY A 109 3.11 17.45 -22.26
C GLY A 109 3.95 16.15 -22.35
N ASP A 110 4.89 15.97 -21.44
CA ASP A 110 5.78 14.82 -21.40
C ASP A 110 5.08 13.58 -20.81
N TRP A 111 4.85 12.57 -21.65
CA TRP A 111 4.20 11.32 -21.27
C TRP A 111 5.22 10.23 -20.97
N ILE A 112 5.08 9.57 -19.81
CA ILE A 112 5.89 8.43 -19.42
C ILE A 112 4.97 7.27 -19.01
N SER A 113 5.05 6.15 -19.73
CA SER A 113 4.34 4.93 -19.36
C SER A 113 5.20 4.06 -18.45
N GLY A 114 4.65 3.69 -17.31
CA GLY A 114 5.21 2.70 -16.40
C GLY A 114 4.38 1.40 -16.39
N PRO A 115 4.91 0.31 -15.87
CA PRO A 115 4.18 -0.95 -15.79
C PRO A 115 3.06 -0.85 -14.77
N GLY A 116 1.82 -1.10 -15.19
CA GLY A 116 0.66 -1.18 -14.31
C GLY A 116 0.69 -2.44 -13.43
N ARG A 117 1.33 -3.50 -13.93
CA ARG A 117 1.61 -4.77 -13.24
C ARG A 117 3.04 -5.20 -13.52
N PRO A 118 3.73 -5.89 -12.56
CA PRO A 118 5.04 -6.43 -12.85
C PRO A 118 4.93 -7.48 -13.98
N PRO A 119 5.98 -7.62 -14.82
CA PRO A 119 6.07 -8.70 -15.76
C PRO A 119 6.04 -10.08 -15.08
N ASP A 120 5.55 -11.11 -15.78
CA ASP A 120 5.65 -12.49 -15.31
C ASP A 120 7.14 -12.89 -15.20
N ASN A 121 7.46 -13.71 -14.20
CA ASN A 121 8.83 -14.17 -13.90
C ASN A 121 9.83 -13.06 -13.52
N GLU A 122 9.38 -11.94 -12.95
CA GLU A 122 10.24 -10.91 -12.43
C GLU A 122 10.93 -11.36 -11.13
N ASN A 123 12.17 -10.88 -10.93
CA ASN A 123 13.00 -11.17 -9.75
C ASN A 123 13.43 -9.89 -9.00
N GLN A 124 12.89 -8.74 -9.40
CA GLN A 124 13.17 -7.47 -8.74
C GLN A 124 11.94 -6.99 -7.98
N SER A 125 12.17 -6.28 -6.88
CA SER A 125 11.05 -5.70 -6.14
C SER A 125 10.24 -4.77 -7.03
N ILE A 126 8.93 -4.81 -6.86
CA ILE A 126 7.98 -3.98 -7.63
C ILE A 126 8.34 -2.49 -7.56
N SER A 127 8.79 -1.99 -6.40
CA SER A 127 9.18 -0.58 -6.27
C SER A 127 10.39 -0.21 -7.12
N LYS A 128 11.36 -1.13 -7.33
CA LYS A 128 12.46 -0.90 -8.27
C LYS A 128 11.97 -0.83 -9.70
N ILE A 129 11.06 -1.74 -10.08
CA ILE A 129 10.45 -1.78 -11.41
C ILE A 129 9.71 -0.46 -11.69
N LEU A 130 8.95 0.04 -10.71
CA LEU A 130 8.20 1.29 -10.86
C LEU A 130 9.10 2.54 -10.94
N LEU A 131 10.34 2.48 -10.47
CA LEU A 131 11.31 3.56 -10.60
C LEU A 131 12.01 3.61 -11.97
N GLU A 132 12.04 2.49 -12.72
CA GLU A 132 12.75 2.41 -14.01
C GLU A 132 12.29 3.46 -15.04
N PRO A 133 10.97 3.73 -15.22
CA PRO A 133 10.50 4.74 -16.15
C PRO A 133 11.04 6.15 -15.89
N LEU A 134 11.39 6.47 -14.63
CA LEU A 134 11.91 7.78 -14.27
C LEU A 134 13.29 8.08 -14.86
N LYS A 135 13.98 7.09 -15.43
CA LYS A 135 15.21 7.28 -16.20
C LYS A 135 15.00 8.21 -17.40
N ALA A 136 13.79 8.25 -17.95
CA ALA A 136 13.43 9.21 -19.00
C ALA A 136 13.52 10.68 -18.54
N LEU A 137 13.39 10.92 -17.24
CA LEU A 137 13.57 12.24 -16.59
C LEU A 137 14.98 12.44 -16.02
N GLY A 138 15.93 11.55 -16.33
CA GLY A 138 17.28 11.60 -15.80
C GLY A 138 17.41 11.14 -14.34
N ILE A 139 16.37 10.54 -13.77
CA ILE A 139 16.39 10.03 -12.39
C ILE A 139 16.86 8.57 -12.40
N ALA A 140 17.99 8.30 -11.74
CA ALA A 140 18.55 6.96 -11.58
C ALA A 140 18.99 6.73 -10.13
N GLY A 141 18.99 5.47 -9.69
CA GLY A 141 19.47 5.08 -8.36
C GLY A 141 18.63 5.62 -7.20
N ALA A 142 17.35 5.89 -7.42
CA ALA A 142 16.44 6.29 -6.37
C ALA A 142 16.24 5.16 -5.34
N ASN A 143 15.99 5.52 -4.08
CA ASN A 143 15.69 4.55 -3.05
C ASN A 143 14.34 3.87 -3.33
N PRO A 144 14.29 2.54 -3.48
CA PRO A 144 13.06 1.81 -3.77
C PRO A 144 12.23 1.49 -2.53
N GLU A 145 12.67 1.89 -1.34
CA GLU A 145 11.98 1.58 -0.09
C GLU A 145 10.78 2.50 0.10
N PRO A 146 9.53 1.95 0.14
CA PRO A 146 8.35 2.74 0.45
C PRO A 146 8.43 3.32 1.87
N CYS A 147 8.22 4.62 1.99
CA CYS A 147 8.18 5.33 3.26
C CYS A 147 7.01 6.31 3.27
N LEU A 148 6.24 6.30 4.36
CA LEU A 148 5.11 7.20 4.57
C LEU A 148 5.24 7.89 5.93
N ILE A 149 5.40 9.20 5.91
CA ILE A 149 5.56 10.00 7.14
C ILE A 149 4.26 10.77 7.38
N LEU A 150 3.57 10.42 8.46
CA LEU A 150 2.39 11.19 8.87
C LEU A 150 2.80 12.34 9.78
N PRO A 151 2.15 13.52 9.66
CA PRO A 151 2.30 14.58 10.65
C PRO A 151 1.92 14.08 12.04
N ASN A 152 2.60 14.60 13.06
CA ASN A 152 2.45 14.26 14.47
C ASN A 152 2.96 12.85 14.83
N GLN A 153 3.63 12.78 15.98
CA GLN A 153 3.99 11.49 16.59
C GLN A 153 2.77 10.88 17.28
N ALA A 154 2.66 9.55 17.18
CA ALA A 154 1.68 8.78 17.94
C ALA A 154 2.41 8.05 19.09
N ASP A 155 1.83 8.10 20.28
CA ASP A 155 2.26 7.21 21.36
C ASP A 155 1.84 5.77 21.05
N SER A 156 2.68 4.81 21.42
CA SER A 156 2.35 3.40 21.24
C SER A 156 1.30 2.98 22.27
N LEU A 157 0.07 2.79 21.81
CA LEU A 157 -1.08 2.35 22.64
C LEU A 157 -1.23 0.83 22.64
N TYR A 158 -0.87 0.17 21.53
CA TYR A 158 -1.04 -1.25 21.35
C TYR A 158 0.31 -1.95 21.29
N ALA A 159 0.43 -3.06 22.02
CA ALA A 159 1.60 -3.93 21.92
C ALA A 159 1.65 -4.64 20.57
N LEU A 160 0.48 -5.00 20.05
CA LEU A 160 0.32 -5.73 18.80
C LEU A 160 -0.82 -5.17 17.96
N GLY A 161 -0.53 -4.87 16.70
CA GLY A 161 -1.50 -4.78 15.62
C GLY A 161 -1.56 -6.10 14.87
N ALA A 162 -2.74 -6.55 14.47
CA ALA A 162 -2.86 -7.75 13.66
C ALA A 162 -3.94 -7.60 12.58
N HIS A 163 -3.68 -8.17 11.41
CA HIS A 163 -4.62 -8.24 10.30
C HIS A 163 -4.80 -9.70 9.89
N PRO A 164 -5.83 -10.39 10.42
CA PRO A 164 -6.06 -11.82 10.17
C PRO A 164 -6.68 -12.10 8.80
N GLY A 165 -6.92 -11.05 8.01
CA GLY A 165 -7.45 -11.10 6.65
C GLY A 165 -6.41 -10.79 5.59
N SER A 166 -6.83 -11.00 4.37
CA SER A 166 -6.18 -10.51 3.15
C SER A 166 -7.23 -10.50 2.05
N GLY A 167 -7.03 -9.80 0.96
CA GLY A 167 -7.99 -9.77 -0.15
C GLY A 167 -8.34 -11.14 -0.77
N SER A 168 -7.84 -12.27 -0.21
CA SER A 168 -8.12 -13.64 -0.68
C SER A 168 -8.01 -14.64 0.46
N GLN A 169 -9.01 -15.52 0.61
CA GLN A 169 -8.98 -16.59 1.61
C GLN A 169 -7.77 -17.54 1.46
N ALA A 170 -7.28 -17.74 0.25
CA ALA A 170 -6.10 -18.58 -0.01
C ALA A 170 -4.81 -18.01 0.61
N LYS A 171 -4.80 -16.70 0.87
CA LYS A 171 -3.70 -15.97 1.49
C LYS A 171 -3.88 -15.79 3.01
N ASN A 172 -4.84 -16.46 3.63
CA ASN A 172 -5.08 -16.34 5.06
C ASN A 172 -4.48 -17.52 5.82
N TRP A 173 -3.80 -17.22 6.91
CA TRP A 173 -3.40 -18.21 7.90
C TRP A 173 -4.64 -18.83 8.54
N PRO A 174 -4.63 -20.13 8.91
CA PRO A 174 -5.81 -20.79 9.49
C PRO A 174 -6.37 -20.04 10.70
N GLU A 175 -7.69 -19.94 10.80
CA GLU A 175 -8.38 -19.25 11.91
C GLU A 175 -7.97 -19.83 13.28
N THR A 176 -7.89 -21.16 13.37
CA THR A 176 -7.43 -21.83 14.60
C THR A 176 -6.00 -21.46 15.00
N CYS A 177 -5.14 -21.14 14.06
CA CYS A 177 -3.79 -20.67 14.35
C CYS A 177 -3.81 -19.22 14.86
N TRP A 178 -4.65 -18.35 14.28
CA TRP A 178 -4.87 -16.99 14.78
C TRP A 178 -5.42 -16.98 16.20
N GLU A 179 -6.41 -17.84 16.50
CA GLU A 179 -6.98 -17.99 17.84
C GLU A 179 -5.91 -18.39 18.86
N GLN A 180 -5.13 -19.43 18.56
CA GLN A 180 -4.04 -19.90 19.43
C GLN A 180 -2.97 -18.83 19.63
N PHE A 181 -2.59 -18.11 18.55
CA PHE A 181 -1.59 -17.05 18.62
C PHE A 181 -2.06 -15.89 19.50
N LEU A 182 -3.28 -15.40 19.30
CA LEU A 182 -3.81 -14.24 20.03
C LEU A 182 -4.14 -14.58 21.49
N GLN A 183 -4.51 -15.82 21.80
CA GLN A 183 -4.75 -16.30 23.17
C GLN A 183 -3.46 -16.54 23.97
N HIS A 184 -2.32 -16.55 23.30
CA HIS A 184 -1.07 -16.82 23.99
C HIS A 184 -0.70 -15.67 24.94
N SER A 185 -0.31 -15.99 26.19
CA SER A 185 0.00 -15.03 27.26
C SER A 185 1.03 -13.97 26.85
N LEU A 186 2.03 -14.30 26.01
CA LEU A 186 3.04 -13.36 25.51
C LEU A 186 2.44 -12.22 24.68
N VAL A 187 1.31 -12.45 24.03
CA VAL A 187 0.59 -11.43 23.26
C VAL A 187 -0.29 -10.62 24.20
N MET A 188 -0.92 -11.27 25.18
CA MET A 188 -1.89 -10.66 26.09
C MET A 188 -1.26 -9.80 27.19
N GLU A 189 -0.07 -10.17 27.68
CA GLU A 189 0.58 -9.49 28.83
C GLU A 189 1.25 -8.16 28.48
N ARG A 190 1.41 -7.81 27.20
CA ARG A 190 2.23 -6.66 26.78
C ARG A 190 1.50 -5.35 26.52
N GLY A 191 0.21 -5.31 26.69
CA GLY A 191 -0.64 -4.14 26.36
C GLY A 191 -1.65 -4.49 25.28
N GLY A 192 -2.58 -3.60 24.98
CA GLY A 192 -3.72 -3.85 24.10
C GLY A 192 -3.38 -4.42 22.72
N ILE A 193 -4.34 -5.11 22.14
CA ILE A 193 -4.28 -5.66 20.78
C ILE A 193 -5.20 -4.82 19.89
N LEU A 194 -4.70 -4.43 18.73
CA LEU A 194 -5.50 -3.82 17.67
C LEU A 194 -5.72 -4.82 16.54
N LEU A 195 -6.95 -5.25 16.29
CA LEU A 195 -7.30 -6.03 15.11
C LEU A 195 -7.80 -5.13 14.00
N ILE A 196 -7.18 -5.24 12.84
CA ILE A 196 -7.58 -4.52 11.64
C ILE A 196 -8.40 -5.45 10.76
N ALA A 197 -9.56 -4.99 10.32
CA ALA A 197 -10.43 -5.71 9.40
C ALA A 197 -11.05 -4.72 8.40
N GLY A 198 -11.10 -5.11 7.14
CA GLY A 198 -11.74 -4.37 6.07
C GLY A 198 -13.05 -5.00 5.62
N GLU A 199 -13.61 -4.49 4.53
CA GLU A 199 -14.84 -5.03 3.93
C GLU A 199 -14.71 -6.51 3.56
N ALA A 200 -13.51 -6.97 3.19
CA ALA A 200 -13.23 -8.37 2.87
C ALA A 200 -13.42 -9.33 4.07
N GLU A 201 -13.38 -8.80 5.28
CA GLU A 201 -13.53 -9.55 6.53
C GLU A 201 -14.94 -9.40 7.15
N GLN A 202 -15.88 -8.72 6.50
CA GLN A 202 -17.22 -8.44 7.05
C GLN A 202 -17.94 -9.70 7.52
N ASP A 203 -17.91 -10.77 6.74
CA ASP A 203 -18.55 -12.04 7.08
C ASP A 203 -17.87 -12.77 8.24
N ARG A 204 -16.68 -12.34 8.64
CA ARG A 204 -15.84 -12.93 9.69
C ARG A 204 -15.76 -12.07 10.94
N LEU A 205 -16.47 -10.96 11.01
CA LEU A 205 -16.39 -10.01 12.13
C LEU A 205 -16.71 -10.66 13.48
N CYS A 206 -17.76 -11.48 13.57
CA CYS A 206 -18.10 -12.18 14.81
C CYS A 206 -16.96 -13.08 15.31
N TRP A 207 -16.24 -13.73 14.38
CA TRP A 207 -15.06 -14.51 14.71
C TRP A 207 -13.90 -13.62 15.17
N ILE A 208 -13.64 -12.51 14.47
CA ILE A 208 -12.61 -11.53 14.84
C ILE A 208 -12.88 -10.96 16.24
N GLU A 209 -14.14 -10.60 16.52
CA GLU A 209 -14.58 -10.11 17.84
C GLU A 209 -14.32 -11.13 18.95
N SER A 210 -14.58 -12.40 18.67
CA SER A 210 -14.37 -13.47 19.65
C SER A 210 -12.90 -13.68 20.05
N MET A 211 -11.95 -13.28 19.19
CA MET A 211 -10.52 -13.47 19.44
C MET A 211 -9.94 -12.49 20.46
N VAL A 212 -10.44 -11.27 20.54
CA VAL A 212 -9.84 -10.22 21.40
C VAL A 212 -10.64 -9.97 22.68
N GLY A 213 -11.94 -10.28 22.72
CA GLY A 213 -12.79 -10.01 23.86
C GLY A 213 -12.66 -8.57 24.35
N ASP A 214 -12.63 -8.39 25.67
CA ASP A 214 -12.49 -7.06 26.33
C ASP A 214 -11.05 -6.51 26.31
N GLN A 215 -10.09 -7.24 25.77
CA GLN A 215 -8.66 -6.87 25.83
C GLN A 215 -8.11 -6.27 24.53
N GLY A 216 -8.94 -6.17 23.51
CA GLY A 216 -8.53 -5.66 22.22
C GLY A 216 -9.52 -4.66 21.63
N GLU A 217 -9.05 -3.92 20.64
CA GLU A 217 -9.84 -2.99 19.84
C GLU A 217 -9.93 -3.50 18.40
N ILE A 218 -11.09 -3.37 17.79
CA ILE A 218 -11.33 -3.73 16.40
C ILE A 218 -11.48 -2.47 15.57
N HIS A 219 -10.59 -2.34 14.61
CA HIS A 219 -10.58 -1.27 13.64
C HIS A 219 -11.22 -1.76 12.34
N PHE A 220 -12.55 -1.59 12.24
CA PHE A 220 -13.35 -2.03 11.09
C PHE A 220 -14.10 -0.88 10.44
N GLY A 221 -14.18 -0.90 9.09
CA GLY A 221 -14.94 0.10 8.33
C GLY A 221 -14.38 1.52 8.43
N LYS A 222 -13.11 1.66 8.76
CA LYS A 222 -12.41 2.94 8.89
C LYS A 222 -11.71 3.31 7.58
N SER A 223 -11.49 4.61 7.39
CA SER A 223 -10.71 5.10 6.25
C SER A 223 -9.26 4.60 6.28
N LEU A 224 -8.60 4.63 5.13
CA LEU A 224 -7.18 4.26 5.04
C LEU A 224 -6.30 5.19 5.91
N LEU A 225 -6.66 6.47 6.00
CA LEU A 225 -5.97 7.44 6.85
C LEU A 225 -6.14 7.11 8.35
N GLU A 226 -7.37 6.79 8.80
CA GLU A 226 -7.60 6.34 10.18
C GLU A 226 -6.83 5.05 10.48
N THR A 227 -6.80 4.11 9.52
CA THR A 227 -6.04 2.86 9.63
C THR A 227 -4.53 3.12 9.73
N ALA A 228 -4.00 4.07 8.97
CA ALA A 228 -2.60 4.46 9.07
C ALA A 228 -2.25 5.07 10.44
N HIS A 229 -3.15 5.89 11.00
CA HIS A 229 -2.98 6.42 12.35
C HIS A 229 -3.02 5.34 13.42
N ALA A 230 -3.94 4.38 13.31
CA ALA A 230 -4.06 3.27 14.25
C ALA A 230 -2.85 2.33 14.18
N LEU A 231 -2.35 2.01 12.98
CA LEU A 231 -1.13 1.22 12.79
C LEU A 231 0.09 1.85 13.46
N ARG A 232 0.26 3.17 13.38
CA ARG A 232 1.39 3.87 14.04
C ARG A 232 1.36 3.78 15.56
N GLN A 233 0.23 3.46 16.15
CA GLN A 233 0.09 3.23 17.59
C GLN A 233 0.48 1.80 18.00
N CYS A 234 0.79 0.92 17.04
CA CYS A 234 1.24 -0.43 17.30
C CYS A 234 2.76 -0.50 17.40
N ARG A 235 3.28 -1.22 18.40
CA ARG A 235 4.73 -1.49 18.52
C ARG A 235 5.20 -2.52 17.51
N LEU A 236 4.34 -3.47 17.20
CA LEU A 236 4.57 -4.57 16.27
C LEU A 236 3.28 -4.83 15.50
N PHE A 237 3.42 -5.24 14.26
CA PHE A 237 2.31 -5.67 13.42
C PHE A 237 2.53 -7.10 12.91
N VAL A 238 1.47 -7.92 12.91
CA VAL A 238 1.46 -9.26 12.32
C VAL A 238 0.35 -9.34 11.27
N GLY A 239 0.69 -9.75 10.07
CA GLY A 239 -0.27 -9.88 8.97
C GLY A 239 0.25 -10.76 7.84
N HIS A 240 -0.54 -10.84 6.78
CA HIS A 240 -0.21 -11.57 5.56
C HIS A 240 0.37 -10.65 4.48
N ASP A 241 0.69 -11.19 3.31
CA ASP A 241 0.92 -10.43 2.08
C ASP A 241 -0.35 -9.66 1.69
N SER A 242 -0.43 -8.41 2.12
CA SER A 242 -1.61 -7.54 1.92
C SER A 242 -1.22 -6.06 1.87
N GLY A 243 -2.13 -5.23 1.34
CA GLY A 243 -1.93 -3.78 1.30
C GLY A 243 -1.75 -3.15 2.69
N ILE A 244 -2.42 -3.68 3.72
CA ILE A 244 -2.30 -3.20 5.11
C ILE A 244 -0.90 -3.51 5.67
N THR A 245 -0.33 -4.65 5.33
CA THR A 245 1.04 -4.99 5.69
C THR A 245 2.06 -4.04 5.05
N HIS A 246 1.88 -3.74 3.76
CA HIS A 246 2.71 -2.74 3.08
C HIS A 246 2.57 -1.35 3.73
N LEU A 247 1.36 -0.96 4.12
CA LEU A 247 1.12 0.30 4.82
C LEU A 247 1.83 0.32 6.18
N ALA A 248 1.70 -0.74 6.99
CA ALA A 248 2.38 -0.84 8.28
C ALA A 248 3.91 -0.73 8.13
N ALA A 249 4.48 -1.44 7.16
CA ALA A 249 5.91 -1.38 6.85
C ALA A 249 6.33 0.03 6.40
N ALA A 250 5.58 0.68 5.50
CA ALA A 250 5.90 2.03 5.03
C ALA A 250 5.81 3.10 6.14
N LEU A 251 4.95 2.89 7.15
CA LEU A 251 4.84 3.73 8.34
C LEU A 251 5.97 3.51 9.38
N GLY A 252 6.89 2.57 9.14
CA GLY A 252 7.98 2.24 10.05
C GLY A 252 7.60 1.34 11.21
N VAL A 253 6.41 0.71 11.18
CA VAL A 253 5.99 -0.26 12.18
C VAL A 253 6.76 -1.56 11.98
N ARG A 254 7.30 -2.15 13.03
CA ARG A 254 7.93 -3.47 12.95
C ARG A 254 6.91 -4.51 12.54
N CYS A 255 7.23 -5.33 11.54
CA CYS A 255 6.29 -6.30 10.98
C CYS A 255 6.82 -7.73 11.05
N VAL A 256 5.93 -8.65 11.39
CA VAL A 256 6.09 -10.08 11.11
C VAL A 256 5.05 -10.45 10.06
N VAL A 257 5.52 -10.86 8.90
CA VAL A 257 4.67 -11.11 7.73
C VAL A 257 4.61 -12.60 7.43
N LEU A 258 3.41 -13.15 7.44
CA LEU A 258 3.14 -14.53 7.09
C LEU A 258 2.99 -14.61 5.57
N TRP A 259 3.99 -15.22 4.91
CA TRP A 259 4.09 -15.22 3.45
C TRP A 259 3.60 -16.54 2.86
N GLY A 260 2.73 -16.43 1.86
CA GLY A 260 2.18 -17.57 1.13
C GLY A 260 2.86 -17.80 -0.23
N GLU A 261 2.04 -18.02 -1.26
CA GLU A 261 2.49 -18.42 -2.60
C GLU A 261 2.90 -17.24 -3.51
N THR A 262 2.67 -16.00 -3.08
CA THR A 262 3.01 -14.81 -3.88
C THR A 262 4.52 -14.72 -4.06
N ASN A 263 4.97 -14.31 -5.24
CA ASN A 263 6.39 -14.12 -5.52
C ASN A 263 7.01 -13.10 -4.54
N ARG A 264 7.79 -13.63 -3.61
CA ARG A 264 8.40 -12.87 -2.53
C ARG A 264 9.40 -11.83 -3.03
N ASP A 265 10.21 -12.18 -4.02
CA ASP A 265 11.25 -11.28 -4.56
C ASP A 265 10.66 -10.00 -5.14
N VAL A 266 9.42 -10.08 -5.63
CA VAL A 266 8.69 -8.93 -6.19
C VAL A 266 7.96 -8.15 -5.13
N TRP A 267 7.22 -8.84 -4.23
CA TRP A 267 6.20 -8.18 -3.43
C TRP A 267 6.52 -7.99 -1.97
N GLN A 268 7.57 -8.65 -1.41
CA GLN A 268 7.86 -8.43 0.01
C GLN A 268 8.21 -6.96 0.29
N PRO A 269 7.74 -6.40 1.41
CA PRO A 269 8.21 -5.11 1.88
C PRO A 269 9.72 -5.15 2.12
N PRO A 270 10.51 -4.21 1.53
CA PRO A 270 11.98 -4.28 1.54
C PRO A 270 12.63 -3.74 2.81
N GLN A 271 11.86 -3.24 3.78
CA GLN A 271 12.37 -2.58 4.98
C GLN A 271 13.04 -3.57 5.94
N ASP A 272 14.14 -3.16 6.58
CA ASP A 272 14.92 -3.99 7.53
C ASP A 272 14.14 -4.38 8.80
N HIS A 273 13.10 -3.63 9.13
CA HIS A 273 12.22 -3.91 10.27
C HIS A 273 11.07 -4.88 9.95
N VAL A 274 11.08 -5.47 8.78
CA VAL A 274 10.10 -6.48 8.33
C VAL A 274 10.73 -7.87 8.36
N MET A 275 10.15 -8.76 9.16
CA MET A 275 10.51 -10.17 9.21
C MET A 275 9.47 -10.99 8.45
N VAL A 276 9.90 -11.77 7.47
CA VAL A 276 9.02 -12.63 6.68
C VAL A 276 9.16 -14.08 7.13
N LEU A 277 8.03 -14.72 7.43
CA LEU A 277 7.93 -16.15 7.69
C LEU A 277 7.25 -16.83 6.50
N GLU A 278 7.91 -17.83 5.94
CA GLU A 278 7.38 -18.62 4.82
C GLU A 278 7.02 -20.04 5.28
N GLY A 279 5.87 -20.53 4.86
CA GLY A 279 5.53 -21.94 4.90
C GLY A 279 5.94 -22.59 3.57
N GLY A 280 6.66 -23.70 3.61
CA GLY A 280 7.21 -24.37 2.42
C GLY A 280 6.15 -24.80 1.39
N LYS A 281 4.91 -25.08 1.85
CA LYS A 281 3.73 -25.41 1.02
C LYS A 281 2.53 -24.52 1.36
N GLY A 282 2.79 -23.26 1.68
CA GLY A 282 1.78 -22.25 2.01
C GLY A 282 1.60 -22.01 3.51
N LEU A 283 0.75 -21.08 3.84
CA LEU A 283 0.57 -20.52 5.19
C LEU A 283 0.23 -21.56 6.26
N LYS A 284 -0.41 -22.66 5.90
CA LYS A 284 -0.79 -23.75 6.85
C LYS A 284 0.41 -24.42 7.52
N GLU A 285 1.61 -24.31 6.94
CA GLU A 285 2.83 -24.90 7.50
C GLU A 285 3.55 -23.96 8.48
N ILE A 286 3.15 -22.69 8.55
CA ILE A 286 3.68 -21.76 9.55
C ILE A 286 3.05 -22.11 10.89
N SER A 287 3.85 -22.60 11.82
CA SER A 287 3.36 -22.95 13.17
C SER A 287 3.16 -21.70 14.03
N VAL A 288 2.25 -21.80 14.99
CA VAL A 288 2.02 -20.72 15.99
C VAL A 288 3.30 -20.42 16.76
N ASP A 289 4.07 -21.45 17.14
CA ASP A 289 5.35 -21.28 17.85
C ASP A 289 6.37 -20.47 17.03
N ALA A 290 6.41 -20.67 15.70
CA ALA A 290 7.30 -19.90 14.83
C ALA A 290 6.90 -18.42 14.81
N VAL A 291 5.60 -18.11 14.76
CA VAL A 291 5.10 -16.73 14.81
C VAL A 291 5.40 -16.10 16.17
N LEU A 292 5.15 -16.80 17.27
CA LEU A 292 5.48 -16.33 18.63
C LEU A 292 6.97 -16.05 18.80
N ALA A 293 7.83 -16.92 18.29
CA ALA A 293 9.28 -16.72 18.32
C ALA A 293 9.70 -15.48 17.50
N ALA A 294 9.11 -15.28 16.32
CA ALA A 294 9.36 -14.10 15.48
C ALA A 294 8.91 -12.79 16.16
N VAL A 295 7.73 -12.80 16.77
CA VAL A 295 7.20 -11.66 17.54
C VAL A 295 8.11 -11.33 18.74
N ALA A 296 8.57 -12.33 19.47
CA ALA A 296 9.51 -12.15 20.57
C ALA A 296 10.84 -11.54 20.08
N ALA A 297 11.40 -12.04 18.98
CA ALA A 297 12.64 -11.54 18.39
C ALA A 297 12.50 -10.11 17.84
N ALA A 298 11.36 -9.77 17.22
CA ALA A 298 11.09 -8.42 16.74
C ALA A 298 10.85 -7.42 17.89
N GLY A 299 10.30 -7.86 19.02
CA GLY A 299 10.03 -7.01 20.19
C GLY A 299 11.27 -6.63 21.03
N THR A 300 12.42 -7.29 20.82
CA THR A 300 13.66 -7.07 21.57
C THR A 300 14.66 -6.15 20.89
N ARG A 301 14.43 -5.76 19.66
CA ARG A 301 15.24 -4.79 18.89
C ARG A 301 14.60 -3.41 18.93
#